data_e45afbf6c45f4a4ef535408ace9ccc8d
#
_entry.id   e45afbf6c45f4a4ef535408ace9ccc8d
#
_cell.length_a   1.000
_cell.length_b   1.000
_cell.length_c   1.000
_cell.angle_alpha   90.00
_cell.angle_beta   90.00
_cell.angle_gamma   90.00
#
_symmetry.space_group_name_H-M   'P 1'
#
loop_
_entity.id
_entity.type
_entity.pdbx_description
1 polymer ?
#
loop_
_entity_poly.entity_id
_entity_poly.type
_entity_poly.pdbx_seq_one_letter_code
_entity_poly.pdbx_strand_id
1 'polypeptide(L)'
;DEMMERDQKREDGGDAYIGHMISFPFMPQEMFLQIDGNRFPADRLEARSLYLLNNPIKYSTGKLYYTDKMNTKVRWEEDLSGDCTPFFSVKEYEEARNKEGAVVIYEHPVSYRPIPAMYEDAMYILHVDPVLNDTGSSQMHAWVEKRYDFVDPDAVKNGMVAEWFGRFDKTEENYEQVFKMAYLYDAKIFPEMNVGQIVSHARMTKRLSILQPSIGDIPGVPIQTKKNYEYGLYIAPQSIEHYEKVLDDRLREVVSYKETLKKDKFEREEIWYVDTIPSKLVIEQLIFYSRSGNFDAVSSQMLGAAFNKGTAKISEQYRDSEQDRQTIHAINQLIARNTTTMLRR
;
A
#
# COMPACT_ATOMS: atom_id res chain seq x y z
N ASP A 1 23.26 8.23 30.57
CA ASP A 1 22.19 7.97 31.53
C ASP A 1 20.81 8.02 30.87
N GLU A 2 20.47 9.05 30.08
CA GLU A 2 19.20 9.15 29.36
C GLU A 2 18.97 8.00 28.36
N MET A 3 20.02 7.53 27.72
CA MET A 3 19.95 6.41 26.77
C MET A 3 19.60 5.08 27.47
N MET A 4 20.18 4.85 28.66
CA MET A 4 19.85 3.66 29.47
C MET A 4 18.44 3.73 30.04
N GLU A 5 17.98 4.92 30.47
CA GLU A 5 16.62 5.11 30.94
C GLU A 5 15.58 4.92 29.81
N ARG A 6 15.93 5.35 28.60
CA ARG A 6 15.13 5.15 27.39
C ARG A 6 15.01 3.66 27.03
N ASP A 7 16.13 2.91 27.07
CA ASP A 7 16.12 1.47 26.81
C ASP A 7 15.28 0.71 27.83
N GLN A 8 15.35 1.11 29.13
CA GLN A 8 14.56 0.51 30.19
C GLN A 8 13.04 0.78 29.98
N LYS A 9 12.66 2.03 29.64
CA LYS A 9 11.26 2.37 29.32
C LYS A 9 10.76 1.72 28.05
N ARG A 10 11.67 1.40 27.12
CA ARG A 10 11.34 0.63 25.92
C ARG A 10 10.99 -0.82 26.22
N GLU A 11 11.65 -1.44 27.22
CA GLU A 11 11.30 -2.77 27.70
C GLU A 11 9.95 -2.79 28.45
N ASP A 12 9.60 -1.68 29.11
CA ASP A 12 8.31 -1.50 29.81
C ASP A 12 7.14 -1.23 28.82
N GLY A 13 7.45 -0.81 27.59
CA GLY A 13 6.51 -0.64 26.45
C GLY A 13 5.52 0.53 26.56
N GLY A 14 4.90 0.89 25.44
CA GLY A 14 3.72 1.75 25.37
C GLY A 14 3.93 3.23 25.71
N ASP A 15 2.92 3.83 26.36
CA ASP A 15 2.82 5.27 26.63
C ASP A 15 4.00 5.85 27.42
N ALA A 16 4.62 5.04 28.30
CA ALA A 16 5.76 5.47 29.10
C ALA A 16 7.00 5.73 28.25
N TYR A 17 7.24 4.91 27.24
CA TYR A 17 8.32 5.09 26.28
C TYR A 17 8.10 6.30 25.38
N ILE A 18 6.88 6.43 24.83
CA ILE A 18 6.49 7.59 24.02
C ILE A 18 6.58 8.88 24.83
N GLY A 19 6.08 8.89 26.06
CA GLY A 19 6.19 10.03 26.98
C GLY A 19 7.64 10.43 27.26
N HIS A 20 8.55 9.45 27.35
CA HIS A 20 9.97 9.73 27.50
C HIS A 20 10.59 10.35 26.23
N MET A 21 10.25 9.82 25.04
CA MET A 21 10.72 10.39 23.78
C MET A 21 10.27 11.84 23.58
N ILE A 22 9.03 12.16 23.94
CA ILE A 22 8.51 13.54 23.88
C ILE A 22 9.26 14.45 24.84
N SER A 23 9.57 13.98 26.03
CA SER A 23 10.23 14.77 27.10
C SER A 23 11.73 14.95 26.89
N PHE A 24 12.37 13.93 26.27
CA PHE A 24 13.80 13.87 26.01
C PHE A 24 14.07 13.39 24.58
N PRO A 25 13.72 14.20 23.58
CA PRO A 25 13.82 13.82 22.18
C PRO A 25 15.27 13.76 21.72
N PHE A 26 15.68 12.65 21.12
CA PHE A 26 16.95 12.54 20.40
C PHE A 26 16.84 13.07 18.96
N MET A 27 15.62 13.10 18.42
CA MET A 27 15.30 13.70 17.13
C MET A 27 14.15 14.70 17.27
N PRO A 28 14.14 15.82 16.53
CA PRO A 28 13.09 16.83 16.63
C PRO A 28 11.66 16.27 16.44
N GLN A 29 11.52 15.22 15.65
CA GLN A 29 10.23 14.57 15.37
C GLN A 29 9.62 13.92 16.62
N GLU A 30 10.44 13.48 17.56
CA GLU A 30 9.97 12.83 18.80
C GLU A 30 9.20 13.78 19.72
N MET A 31 9.46 15.10 19.62
CA MET A 31 8.71 16.12 20.38
C MET A 31 7.22 16.18 20.02
N PHE A 32 6.85 15.67 18.86
CA PHE A 32 5.48 15.72 18.33
C PHE A 32 4.76 14.39 18.46
N LEU A 33 5.37 13.38 19.10
CA LEU A 33 4.69 12.13 19.40
C LEU A 33 3.51 12.42 20.33
N GLN A 34 2.33 11.92 19.98
CA GLN A 34 1.15 12.07 20.85
C GLN A 34 0.98 10.81 21.69
N ILE A 35 0.90 10.99 23.01
CA ILE A 35 0.62 9.91 23.97
C ILE A 35 -0.80 9.41 23.79
N ASP A 36 -1.74 10.31 23.45
CA ASP A 36 -3.16 10.00 23.27
C ASP A 36 -3.49 9.87 21.77
N GLY A 37 -3.56 8.67 21.24
CA GLY A 37 -4.31 8.44 20.02
C GLY A 37 -3.71 7.63 18.90
N ASN A 38 -2.43 7.29 18.90
CA ASN A 38 -1.94 6.38 17.87
C ASN A 38 -2.33 4.93 18.21
N ARG A 39 -3.31 4.39 17.44
CA ARG A 39 -3.81 3.02 17.63
C ARG A 39 -2.94 1.95 16.98
N PHE A 40 -1.98 2.37 16.18
CA PHE A 40 -1.12 1.47 15.43
C PHE A 40 0.05 0.95 16.28
N PRO A 41 0.67 -0.19 15.92
CA PRO A 41 1.71 -0.83 16.74
C PRO A 41 3.01 -0.01 16.75
N ALA A 42 3.12 0.97 17.67
CA ALA A 42 4.20 1.95 17.72
C ALA A 42 5.58 1.29 17.72
N ASP A 43 5.81 0.28 18.58
CA ASP A 43 7.10 -0.40 18.68
C ASP A 43 7.55 -1.04 17.36
N ARG A 44 6.58 -1.66 16.63
CA ARG A 44 6.86 -2.28 15.34
C ARG A 44 7.08 -1.24 14.24
N LEU A 45 6.31 -0.14 14.26
CA LEU A 45 6.48 0.97 13.32
C LEU A 45 7.85 1.63 13.47
N GLU A 46 8.29 1.88 14.70
CA GLU A 46 9.63 2.41 14.98
C GLU A 46 10.73 1.43 14.55
N ALA A 47 10.60 0.16 14.92
CA ALA A 47 11.53 -0.87 14.51
C ALA A 47 11.62 -0.95 12.97
N ARG A 48 10.46 -0.86 12.27
CA ARG A 48 10.43 -0.84 10.81
C ARG A 48 11.08 0.42 10.24
N SER A 49 10.81 1.59 10.83
CA SER A 49 11.46 2.85 10.43
C SER A 49 12.99 2.76 10.53
N LEU A 50 13.50 2.31 11.67
CA LEU A 50 14.93 2.10 11.87
C LEU A 50 15.52 1.05 10.91
N TYR A 51 14.77 -0.03 10.65
CA TYR A 51 15.19 -1.03 9.67
C TYR A 51 15.35 -0.42 8.28
N LEU A 52 14.37 0.37 7.81
CA LEU A 52 14.40 1.01 6.49
C LEU A 52 15.51 2.07 6.36
N LEU A 53 15.90 2.71 7.47
CA LEU A 53 17.05 3.62 7.49
C LEU A 53 18.37 2.89 7.31
N ASN A 54 18.52 1.76 7.98
CA ASN A 54 19.77 0.98 7.99
C ASN A 54 19.87 -0.01 6.83
N ASN A 55 18.76 -0.39 6.23
CA ASN A 55 18.66 -1.37 5.15
C ASN A 55 17.82 -0.79 4.00
N PRO A 56 18.39 0.09 3.18
CA PRO A 56 17.64 0.71 2.09
C PRO A 56 17.09 -0.37 1.15
N ILE A 57 15.78 -0.35 0.95
CA ILE A 57 15.11 -1.23 -0.01
C ILE A 57 15.45 -0.76 -1.42
N LYS A 58 15.72 -1.70 -2.32
CA LYS A 58 15.92 -1.38 -3.73
C LYS A 58 14.60 -0.95 -4.35
N TYR A 59 14.64 0.12 -5.08
CA TYR A 59 13.51 0.63 -5.87
C TYR A 59 14.03 1.28 -7.15
N SER A 60 13.16 1.47 -8.12
CA SER A 60 13.39 2.35 -9.25
C SER A 60 12.40 3.51 -9.24
N THR A 61 12.84 4.66 -9.73
CA THR A 61 12.02 5.87 -9.87
C THR A 61 11.92 6.25 -11.33
N GLY A 62 10.84 6.91 -11.72
CA GLY A 62 10.68 7.35 -13.09
C GLY A 62 9.32 7.92 -13.40
N LYS A 63 9.05 8.03 -14.69
CA LYS A 63 7.84 8.62 -15.27
C LYS A 63 7.06 7.61 -16.10
N LEU A 64 5.76 7.84 -16.16
CA LEU A 64 4.81 7.05 -16.92
C LEU A 64 4.25 7.85 -18.07
N TYR A 65 4.30 7.28 -19.28
CA TYR A 65 3.82 7.90 -20.51
C TYR A 65 2.83 7.02 -21.22
N TYR A 66 1.74 7.62 -21.71
CA TYR A 66 0.86 6.93 -22.63
C TYR A 66 1.55 6.71 -23.98
N THR A 67 1.35 5.53 -24.57
CA THR A 67 1.94 5.14 -25.86
C THR A 67 0.91 5.00 -26.96
N ASP A 68 -0.38 5.08 -26.62
CA ASP A 68 -1.49 4.97 -27.57
C ASP A 68 -2.43 6.18 -27.48
N LYS A 69 -3.20 6.40 -28.55
CA LYS A 69 -4.16 7.52 -28.66
C LYS A 69 -5.36 7.40 -27.70
N MET A 70 -5.61 6.20 -27.19
CA MET A 70 -6.73 5.94 -26.28
C MET A 70 -6.33 6.07 -24.79
N ASN A 71 -5.05 6.35 -24.53
CA ASN A 71 -4.51 6.43 -23.18
C ASN A 71 -4.78 5.15 -22.36
N THR A 72 -4.55 3.98 -22.94
CA THR A 72 -4.74 2.66 -22.32
C THR A 72 -3.47 1.82 -22.27
N LYS A 73 -2.41 2.23 -22.97
CA LYS A 73 -1.11 1.59 -22.93
C LYS A 73 -0.08 2.54 -22.34
N VAL A 74 0.71 2.05 -21.41
CA VAL A 74 1.68 2.85 -20.68
C VAL A 74 3.08 2.27 -20.83
N ARG A 75 4.05 3.16 -20.96
CA ARG A 75 5.48 2.87 -20.89
C ARG A 75 6.06 3.47 -19.62
N TRP A 76 6.85 2.68 -18.93
CA TRP A 76 7.73 3.12 -17.86
C TRP A 76 9.04 3.64 -18.46
N GLU A 77 9.50 4.76 -17.93
CA GLU A 77 10.81 5.32 -18.24
C GLU A 77 11.53 5.59 -16.92
N GLU A 78 12.52 4.74 -16.65
CA GLU A 78 13.31 4.83 -15.42
C GLU A 78 14.17 6.09 -15.45
N ASP A 79 14.22 6.80 -14.35
CA ASP A 79 15.06 7.99 -14.19
C ASP A 79 16.46 7.59 -13.72
N LEU A 80 17.34 7.38 -14.66
CA LEU A 80 18.76 7.10 -14.40
C LEU A 80 19.56 8.38 -14.07
N SER A 81 19.01 9.58 -14.36
CA SER A 81 19.66 10.87 -14.10
C SER A 81 19.40 11.42 -12.71
N GLY A 82 18.36 10.94 -12.03
CA GLY A 82 17.92 11.44 -10.72
C GLY A 82 17.09 12.73 -10.80
N ASP A 83 16.52 13.03 -11.99
CA ASP A 83 15.68 14.22 -12.19
C ASP A 83 14.26 14.05 -11.62
N CYS A 84 13.82 12.82 -11.40
CA CYS A 84 12.54 12.51 -10.77
C CYS A 84 12.71 12.35 -9.26
N THR A 85 12.10 13.23 -8.49
CA THR A 85 12.21 13.23 -7.03
C THR A 85 10.99 12.55 -6.41
N PRO A 86 11.15 11.34 -5.84
CA PRO A 86 10.13 10.76 -4.98
C PRO A 86 10.13 11.47 -3.64
N PHE A 87 9.01 11.43 -2.94
CA PHE A 87 8.91 11.93 -1.57
C PHE A 87 8.81 10.77 -0.60
N PHE A 88 9.76 10.68 0.32
CA PHE A 88 9.81 9.65 1.36
C PHE A 88 9.39 10.17 2.74
N SER A 89 9.05 11.47 2.81
CA SER A 89 8.51 12.12 4.00
C SER A 89 7.59 13.28 3.60
N VAL A 90 6.70 13.67 4.51
CA VAL A 90 5.86 14.86 4.34
C VAL A 90 6.73 16.13 4.27
N LYS A 91 7.79 16.19 5.05
CA LYS A 91 8.74 17.31 5.04
C LYS A 91 9.39 17.51 3.67
N GLU A 92 9.88 16.44 3.04
CA GLU A 92 10.46 16.53 1.70
C GLU A 92 9.46 17.10 0.69
N TYR A 93 8.19 16.66 0.77
CA TYR A 93 7.12 17.20 -0.05
C TYR A 93 6.89 18.69 0.24
N GLU A 94 6.79 19.10 1.50
CA GLU A 94 6.53 20.50 1.86
C GLU A 94 7.65 21.46 1.42
N GLU A 95 8.90 21.02 1.47
CA GLU A 95 10.07 21.80 1.08
C GLU A 95 10.31 21.81 -0.45
N ALA A 96 9.75 20.85 -1.19
CA ALA A 96 9.93 20.75 -2.62
C ALA A 96 9.24 21.90 -3.38
N ARG A 97 9.90 22.40 -4.43
CA ARG A 97 9.30 23.39 -5.36
C ARG A 97 8.33 22.72 -6.34
N ASN A 98 8.73 21.57 -6.86
CA ASN A 98 7.86 20.73 -7.69
C ASN A 98 7.19 19.68 -6.81
N LYS A 99 5.86 19.66 -6.80
CA LYS A 99 5.03 18.80 -5.96
C LYS A 99 4.56 17.53 -6.69
N GLU A 100 4.90 17.36 -7.96
CA GLU A 100 4.40 16.25 -8.77
C GLU A 100 4.80 14.88 -8.23
N GLY A 101 6.00 14.77 -7.66
CA GLY A 101 6.55 13.51 -7.16
C GLY A 101 6.91 12.53 -8.29
N ALA A 102 7.72 11.55 -7.98
CA ALA A 102 8.02 10.43 -8.88
C ALA A 102 7.27 9.16 -8.46
N VAL A 103 6.97 8.30 -9.42
CA VAL A 103 6.52 6.94 -9.10
C VAL A 103 7.72 6.15 -8.58
N VAL A 104 7.51 5.43 -7.47
CA VAL A 104 8.47 4.50 -6.88
C VAL A 104 8.00 3.09 -7.15
N ILE A 105 8.85 2.27 -7.75
CA ILE A 105 8.58 0.86 -8.04
C ILE A 105 9.53 0.00 -7.20
N TYR A 106 8.97 -0.77 -6.27
CA TYR A 106 9.68 -1.76 -5.44
C TYR A 106 9.78 -3.11 -6.15
N GLU A 107 8.72 -3.49 -6.88
CA GLU A 107 8.68 -4.69 -7.72
C GLU A 107 7.96 -4.36 -9.03
N HIS A 108 8.63 -4.60 -10.16
CA HIS A 108 8.02 -4.39 -11.47
C HIS A 108 6.86 -5.36 -11.73
N PRO A 109 5.87 -4.97 -12.55
CA PRO A 109 4.79 -5.86 -12.90
C PRO A 109 5.32 -7.12 -13.56
N VAL A 110 4.75 -8.26 -13.19
CA VAL A 110 5.13 -9.54 -13.80
C VAL A 110 4.61 -9.61 -15.24
N SER A 111 5.41 -10.22 -16.14
CA SER A 111 5.08 -10.32 -17.56
C SER A 111 4.05 -11.42 -17.89
N TYR A 112 3.79 -12.31 -16.96
CA TYR A 112 2.81 -13.38 -17.12
C TYR A 112 1.46 -12.96 -16.55
N ARG A 113 0.38 -13.34 -17.23
CA ARG A 113 -0.98 -13.21 -16.68
C ARG A 113 -1.38 -14.53 -16.03
N PRO A 114 -1.91 -14.54 -14.82
CA PRO A 114 -2.59 -15.70 -14.30
C PRO A 114 -3.75 -16.03 -15.24
N ILE A 115 -4.07 -17.31 -15.38
CA ILE A 115 -5.10 -17.77 -16.32
C ILE A 115 -6.44 -17.11 -15.94
N PRO A 116 -7.01 -16.26 -16.80
CA PRO A 116 -8.16 -15.41 -16.43
C PRO A 116 -9.41 -16.22 -16.04
N ALA A 117 -9.52 -17.45 -16.52
CA ALA A 117 -10.70 -18.29 -16.32
C ALA A 117 -10.88 -18.81 -14.87
N MET A 118 -9.85 -18.73 -14.03
CA MET A 118 -9.90 -19.24 -12.66
C MET A 118 -10.05 -18.15 -11.59
N TYR A 119 -9.77 -16.88 -11.94
CA TYR A 119 -9.77 -15.80 -10.97
C TYR A 119 -10.43 -14.57 -11.60
N GLU A 120 -11.63 -14.24 -11.14
CA GLU A 120 -12.34 -13.01 -11.51
C GLU A 120 -11.64 -11.75 -10.99
N ASP A 121 -10.70 -11.91 -10.05
CA ASP A 121 -10.01 -10.84 -9.36
C ASP A 121 -8.69 -10.47 -10.05
N ALA A 122 -8.42 -9.18 -10.15
CA ALA A 122 -7.13 -8.67 -10.59
C ALA A 122 -5.99 -9.09 -9.64
N MET A 123 -4.82 -9.47 -10.19
CA MET A 123 -3.61 -9.75 -9.41
C MET A 123 -3.16 -8.51 -8.65
N TYR A 124 -3.33 -7.34 -9.24
CA TYR A 124 -2.96 -6.05 -8.68
C TYR A 124 -4.20 -5.18 -8.44
N ILE A 125 -4.23 -4.53 -7.28
CA ILE A 125 -5.19 -3.49 -6.96
C ILE A 125 -4.43 -2.21 -6.63
N LEU A 126 -4.87 -1.10 -7.17
CA LEU A 126 -4.35 0.21 -6.85
C LEU A 126 -5.31 0.91 -5.90
N HIS A 127 -4.83 1.19 -4.70
CA HIS A 127 -5.56 1.93 -3.68
C HIS A 127 -5.19 3.40 -3.74
N VAL A 128 -6.17 4.28 -3.66
CA VAL A 128 -5.94 5.72 -3.78
C VAL A 128 -6.89 6.55 -2.94
N ASP A 129 -6.32 7.51 -2.21
CA ASP A 129 -7.06 8.63 -1.61
C ASP A 129 -6.95 9.83 -2.56
N PRO A 130 -8.02 10.16 -3.32
CA PRO A 130 -7.92 11.12 -4.41
C PRO A 130 -8.12 12.56 -3.93
N VAL A 131 -7.40 13.52 -4.53
CA VAL A 131 -7.61 14.96 -4.30
C VAL A 131 -8.94 15.43 -4.87
N LEU A 132 -9.53 16.44 -4.23
CA LEU A 132 -10.87 16.96 -4.57
C LEU A 132 -10.85 18.00 -5.69
N ASN A 133 -9.89 18.93 -5.67
CA ASN A 133 -9.87 20.11 -6.53
C ASN A 133 -8.44 20.63 -6.75
N ASP A 134 -8.28 21.60 -7.65
CA ASP A 134 -6.98 22.18 -8.01
C ASP A 134 -6.41 23.09 -6.92
N THR A 135 -7.23 23.65 -6.06
CA THR A 135 -6.85 24.68 -5.09
C THR A 135 -6.57 24.16 -3.68
N GLY A 136 -6.80 22.90 -3.42
CA GLY A 136 -6.54 22.29 -2.11
C GLY A 136 -5.05 22.12 -1.81
N SER A 137 -4.71 21.96 -0.54
CA SER A 137 -3.35 21.66 -0.07
C SER A 137 -3.10 20.16 0.16
N SER A 138 -4.16 19.33 0.08
CA SER A 138 -4.04 17.87 0.25
C SER A 138 -3.19 17.27 -0.86
N GLN A 139 -2.35 16.33 -0.48
CA GLN A 139 -1.58 15.50 -1.38
C GLN A 139 -2.46 14.34 -1.88
N MET A 140 -1.92 13.54 -2.77
CA MET A 140 -2.53 12.30 -3.22
C MET A 140 -1.55 11.17 -2.99
N HIS A 141 -1.99 10.14 -2.32
CA HIS A 141 -1.24 8.90 -2.20
C HIS A 141 -1.95 7.78 -2.93
N ALA A 142 -1.22 7.12 -3.82
CA ALA A 142 -1.68 5.95 -4.54
C ALA A 142 -0.62 4.85 -4.44
N TRP A 143 -1.05 3.62 -4.17
CA TRP A 143 -0.15 2.49 -4.10
C TRP A 143 -0.75 1.24 -4.72
N VAL A 144 0.12 0.41 -5.29
CA VAL A 144 -0.27 -0.85 -5.94
C VAL A 144 0.02 -1.99 -4.98
N GLU A 145 -1.01 -2.77 -4.70
CA GLU A 145 -0.95 -4.02 -3.96
C GLU A 145 -0.85 -5.20 -4.94
N LYS A 146 0.14 -6.07 -4.72
CA LYS A 146 0.19 -7.40 -5.34
C LYS A 146 -0.50 -8.38 -4.41
N ARG A 147 -1.65 -8.89 -4.80
CA ARG A 147 -2.49 -9.74 -3.95
C ARG A 147 -1.99 -11.17 -3.87
N TYR A 148 -1.50 -11.70 -4.96
CA TYR A 148 -1.01 -13.07 -5.05
C TYR A 148 0.01 -13.23 -6.18
N ASP A 149 0.80 -14.28 -6.07
CA ASP A 149 1.63 -14.77 -7.16
C ASP A 149 1.59 -16.31 -7.13
N PHE A 150 1.15 -16.91 -8.22
CA PHE A 150 1.03 -18.37 -8.32
C PHE A 150 2.26 -19.02 -8.94
N VAL A 151 3.13 -18.23 -9.54
CA VAL A 151 4.32 -18.72 -10.24
C VAL A 151 5.53 -18.64 -9.34
N ASP A 152 5.68 -17.52 -8.60
CA ASP A 152 6.77 -17.32 -7.65
C ASP A 152 6.25 -17.45 -6.21
N PRO A 153 6.58 -18.53 -5.49
CA PRO A 153 6.15 -18.72 -4.12
C PRO A 153 6.80 -17.71 -3.14
N ASP A 154 7.96 -17.15 -3.51
CA ASP A 154 8.75 -16.22 -2.69
C ASP A 154 8.44 -14.75 -3.01
N ALA A 155 7.61 -14.49 -4.03
CA ALA A 155 7.19 -13.15 -4.39
C ALA A 155 6.37 -12.47 -3.30
N VAL A 156 6.36 -11.14 -3.33
CA VAL A 156 5.49 -10.33 -2.46
C VAL A 156 4.02 -10.75 -2.64
N LYS A 157 3.33 -10.97 -1.53
CA LYS A 157 1.91 -11.32 -1.48
C LYS A 157 1.19 -10.39 -0.52
N ASN A 158 0.05 -9.88 -0.94
CA ASN A 158 -0.73 -8.91 -0.19
C ASN A 158 0.12 -7.72 0.31
N GLY A 159 1.06 -7.27 -0.52
CA GLY A 159 2.02 -6.25 -0.18
C GLY A 159 2.16 -5.16 -1.23
N MET A 160 2.74 -4.05 -0.82
CA MET A 160 3.00 -2.89 -1.67
C MET A 160 4.15 -3.17 -2.63
N VAL A 161 3.92 -2.97 -3.92
CA VAL A 161 4.92 -3.13 -5.00
C VAL A 161 5.26 -1.83 -5.72
N ALA A 162 4.42 -0.81 -5.62
CA ALA A 162 4.69 0.53 -6.13
C ALA A 162 3.87 1.56 -5.37
N GLU A 163 4.36 2.80 -5.35
CA GLU A 163 3.63 3.94 -4.80
C GLU A 163 3.90 5.22 -5.59
N TRP A 164 3.00 6.16 -5.42
CA TRP A 164 3.18 7.55 -5.84
C TRP A 164 2.57 8.46 -4.77
N PHE A 165 3.35 9.44 -4.35
CA PHE A 165 2.94 10.50 -3.47
C PHE A 165 3.29 11.84 -4.09
N GLY A 166 2.30 12.69 -4.27
CA GLY A 166 2.51 13.95 -4.94
C GLY A 166 1.22 14.67 -5.27
N ARG A 167 1.37 15.75 -6.06
CA ARG A 167 0.25 16.56 -6.53
C ARG A 167 0.65 17.31 -7.78
N PHE A 168 -0.10 17.12 -8.85
CA PHE A 168 -0.08 18.00 -10.02
C PHE A 168 -1.01 19.19 -9.80
N ASP A 169 -0.76 20.31 -10.49
CA ASP A 169 -1.57 21.51 -10.38
C ASP A 169 -3.03 21.27 -10.79
N LYS A 170 -3.26 20.40 -11.78
CA LYS A 170 -4.59 20.04 -12.24
C LYS A 170 -5.04 18.69 -11.68
N THR A 171 -6.26 18.67 -11.18
CA THR A 171 -6.87 17.48 -10.60
C THR A 171 -6.91 16.31 -11.59
N GLU A 172 -7.20 16.58 -12.86
CA GLU A 172 -7.22 15.55 -13.89
C GLU A 172 -5.84 14.91 -14.11
N GLU A 173 -4.75 15.67 -13.98
CA GLU A 173 -3.39 15.15 -14.13
C GLU A 173 -3.03 14.19 -13.00
N ASN A 174 -3.52 14.45 -11.78
CA ASN A 174 -3.40 13.53 -10.65
C ASN A 174 -4.13 12.20 -10.95
N TYR A 175 -5.36 12.26 -11.46
CA TYR A 175 -6.09 11.05 -11.85
C TYR A 175 -5.42 10.29 -12.99
N GLU A 176 -4.89 11.02 -13.99
CA GLU A 176 -4.14 10.39 -15.09
C GLU A 176 -2.86 9.70 -14.60
N GLN A 177 -2.20 10.22 -13.57
CA GLN A 177 -1.04 9.54 -12.97
C GLN A 177 -1.44 8.21 -12.35
N VAL A 178 -2.54 8.17 -11.60
CA VAL A 178 -3.10 6.94 -11.03
C VAL A 178 -3.51 5.95 -12.13
N PHE A 179 -4.16 6.44 -13.21
CA PHE A 179 -4.55 5.60 -14.33
C PHE A 179 -3.35 5.00 -15.05
N LYS A 180 -2.27 5.78 -15.25
CA LYS A 180 -1.03 5.26 -15.82
C LYS A 180 -0.43 4.15 -14.94
N MET A 181 -0.39 4.33 -13.62
CA MET A 181 0.08 3.28 -12.70
C MET A 181 -0.77 2.02 -12.82
N ALA A 182 -2.10 2.17 -12.85
CA ALA A 182 -3.01 1.05 -12.98
C ALA A 182 -2.83 0.31 -14.32
N TYR A 183 -2.65 1.02 -15.43
CA TYR A 183 -2.37 0.38 -16.72
C TYR A 183 -1.01 -0.30 -16.78
N LEU A 184 0.02 0.26 -16.12
CA LEU A 184 1.34 -0.38 -16.03
C LEU A 184 1.24 -1.77 -15.39
N TYR A 185 0.47 -1.88 -14.30
CA TYR A 185 0.31 -3.10 -13.52
C TYR A 185 -0.85 -3.99 -13.95
N ASP A 186 -1.65 -3.58 -14.95
CA ASP A 186 -2.96 -4.22 -15.26
C ASP A 186 -3.84 -4.32 -13.99
N ALA A 187 -3.80 -3.29 -13.16
CA ALA A 187 -4.48 -3.19 -11.88
C ALA A 187 -5.88 -2.58 -12.03
N LYS A 188 -6.78 -2.91 -11.08
CA LYS A 188 -8.01 -2.16 -10.86
C LYS A 188 -7.78 -1.07 -9.83
N ILE A 189 -8.39 0.10 -10.02
CA ILE A 189 -8.30 1.23 -9.10
C ILE A 189 -9.44 1.13 -8.08
N PHE A 190 -9.09 1.07 -6.79
CA PHE A 190 -10.01 1.09 -5.66
C PHE A 190 -9.90 2.44 -4.94
N PRO A 191 -10.71 3.45 -5.34
CA PRO A 191 -10.62 4.79 -4.79
C PRO A 191 -11.43 4.96 -3.51
N GLU A 192 -11.01 5.91 -2.66
CA GLU A 192 -11.88 6.49 -1.66
C GLU A 192 -12.95 7.36 -2.33
N MET A 193 -14.22 7.16 -1.93
CA MET A 193 -15.38 7.78 -2.58
C MET A 193 -15.88 9.02 -1.87
N ASN A 194 -15.16 9.56 -0.90
CA ASN A 194 -15.44 10.89 -0.33
C ASN A 194 -15.33 11.96 -1.41
N VAL A 195 -14.48 11.69 -2.41
CA VAL A 195 -14.22 12.52 -3.58
C VAL A 195 -14.57 11.74 -4.84
N GLY A 196 -15.84 11.74 -5.23
CA GLY A 196 -16.33 10.97 -6.40
C GLY A 196 -15.85 11.44 -7.77
N GLN A 197 -14.96 12.43 -7.85
CA GLN A 197 -14.53 13.04 -9.13
C GLN A 197 -13.68 12.11 -9.99
N ILE A 198 -12.88 11.22 -9.40
CA ILE A 198 -12.09 10.22 -10.15
C ILE A 198 -13.00 9.29 -10.97
N VAL A 199 -14.19 8.93 -10.44
CA VAL A 199 -15.19 8.14 -11.18
C VAL A 199 -15.79 8.94 -12.33
N SER A 200 -16.07 10.24 -12.10
CA SER A 200 -16.54 11.13 -13.15
C SER A 200 -15.52 11.29 -14.27
N HIS A 201 -14.24 11.43 -13.91
CA HIS A 201 -13.13 11.47 -14.86
C HIS A 201 -13.04 10.17 -15.69
N ALA A 202 -13.10 9.01 -15.01
CA ALA A 202 -13.13 7.70 -15.67
C ALA A 202 -14.31 7.56 -16.66
N ARG A 203 -15.47 8.10 -16.29
CA ARG A 203 -16.67 8.09 -17.15
C ARG A 203 -16.49 8.99 -18.38
N MET A 204 -16.04 10.22 -18.19
CA MET A 204 -15.79 11.17 -19.28
C MET A 204 -14.74 10.65 -20.28
N THR A 205 -13.71 9.99 -19.78
CA THR A 205 -12.64 9.40 -20.59
C THR A 205 -12.94 7.98 -21.09
N LYS A 206 -14.16 7.45 -20.82
CA LYS A 206 -14.61 6.10 -21.22
C LYS A 206 -13.75 4.95 -20.68
N ARG A 207 -13.21 5.12 -19.47
CA ARG A 207 -12.30 4.16 -18.82
C ARG A 207 -12.87 3.58 -17.53
N LEU A 208 -14.19 3.55 -17.36
CA LEU A 208 -14.83 3.00 -16.14
C LEU A 208 -14.40 1.57 -15.80
N SER A 209 -14.05 0.77 -16.82
CA SER A 209 -13.61 -0.62 -16.64
C SER A 209 -12.31 -0.76 -15.84
N ILE A 210 -11.53 0.32 -15.65
CA ILE A 210 -10.33 0.30 -14.82
C ILE A 210 -10.64 0.37 -13.33
N LEU A 211 -11.86 0.86 -12.97
CA LEU A 211 -12.25 1.00 -11.59
C LEU A 211 -12.70 -0.34 -11.00
N GLN A 212 -12.33 -0.56 -9.75
CA GLN A 212 -12.79 -1.69 -8.96
C GLN A 212 -14.21 -1.41 -8.44
N PRO A 213 -15.17 -2.29 -8.69
CA PRO A 213 -16.49 -2.19 -8.07
C PRO A 213 -16.40 -2.14 -6.54
N SER A 214 -17.42 -1.54 -5.93
CA SER A 214 -17.53 -1.51 -4.47
C SER A 214 -17.57 -2.94 -3.89
N ILE A 215 -16.89 -3.10 -2.76
CA ILE A 215 -16.81 -4.38 -2.05
C ILE A 215 -17.97 -4.49 -1.07
N GLY A 216 -18.99 -4.86 -1.10
CA GLY A 216 -20.09 -5.10 -0.14
C GLY A 216 -19.78 -4.75 1.32
N ASP A 217 -20.28 -5.55 2.24
CA ASP A 217 -20.11 -5.33 3.68
C ASP A 217 -18.72 -5.81 4.15
N ILE A 218 -18.04 -4.97 4.91
CA ILE A 218 -16.74 -5.27 5.50
C ILE A 218 -16.96 -5.81 6.91
N PRO A 219 -16.49 -7.00 7.27
CA PRO A 219 -16.64 -7.55 8.60
C PRO A 219 -16.09 -6.63 9.68
N GLY A 220 -16.92 -6.34 10.71
CA GLY A 220 -16.55 -5.45 11.82
C GLY A 220 -16.72 -3.95 11.55
N VAL A 221 -17.14 -3.56 10.35
CA VAL A 221 -17.55 -2.19 10.04
C VAL A 221 -19.08 -2.14 10.01
N PRO A 222 -19.73 -1.26 10.80
CA PRO A 222 -21.18 -1.14 10.80
C PRO A 222 -21.71 -0.85 9.40
N ILE A 223 -22.84 -1.49 9.05
CA ILE A 223 -23.54 -1.19 7.81
C ILE A 223 -24.01 0.27 7.91
N GLN A 224 -23.32 1.13 7.21
CA GLN A 224 -23.70 2.53 7.15
C GLN A 224 -24.90 2.68 6.21
N THR A 225 -25.71 3.71 6.46
CA THR A 225 -26.76 4.14 5.54
C THR A 225 -26.14 4.35 4.17
N LYS A 226 -26.27 3.34 3.33
CA LYS A 226 -25.56 3.17 2.06
C LYS A 226 -25.87 4.35 1.15
N LYS A 227 -24.89 5.21 0.95
CA LYS A 227 -24.71 5.68 -0.42
C LYS A 227 -24.14 4.48 -1.17
N ASN A 228 -24.95 3.79 -1.95
CA ASN A 228 -24.47 2.70 -2.80
C ASN A 228 -23.58 3.31 -3.87
N TYR A 229 -22.28 3.37 -3.60
CA TYR A 229 -21.31 3.71 -4.61
C TYR A 229 -21.10 2.47 -5.49
N GLU A 230 -21.10 2.69 -6.78
CA GLU A 230 -20.87 1.64 -7.78
C GLU A 230 -19.40 1.15 -7.73
N TYR A 231 -18.47 2.04 -7.38
CA TYR A 231 -17.03 1.79 -7.34
C TYR A 231 -16.43 2.24 -6.01
N GLY A 232 -15.29 1.65 -5.65
CA GLY A 232 -14.49 2.06 -4.51
C GLY A 232 -15.16 1.89 -3.15
N LEU A 233 -14.71 2.66 -2.17
CA LEU A 233 -15.17 2.62 -0.78
C LEU A 233 -15.42 4.03 -0.25
N TYR A 234 -16.55 4.23 0.41
CA TYR A 234 -16.83 5.46 1.15
C TYR A 234 -16.48 5.27 2.63
N ILE A 235 -15.51 6.05 3.13
CA ILE A 235 -15.16 6.10 4.54
C ILE A 235 -15.87 7.29 5.17
N ALA A 236 -17.01 7.04 5.80
CA ALA A 236 -17.72 8.13 6.49
C ALA A 236 -16.97 8.56 7.75
N PRO A 237 -16.99 9.85 8.12
CA PRO A 237 -16.34 10.33 9.34
C PRO A 237 -16.73 9.57 10.61
N GLN A 238 -17.99 9.13 10.71
CA GLN A 238 -18.49 8.37 11.86
C GLN A 238 -17.94 6.94 11.93
N SER A 239 -17.38 6.42 10.84
CA SER A 239 -16.86 5.06 10.76
C SER A 239 -15.33 5.00 10.73
N ILE A 240 -14.65 6.13 10.75
CA ILE A 240 -13.19 6.19 10.68
C ILE A 240 -12.53 5.27 11.72
N GLU A 241 -13.07 5.23 12.93
CA GLU A 241 -12.59 4.38 14.01
C GLU A 241 -12.61 2.88 13.68
N HIS A 242 -13.60 2.44 12.93
CA HIS A 242 -13.68 1.05 12.49
C HIS A 242 -12.64 0.74 11.41
N TYR A 243 -12.37 1.69 10.51
CA TYR A 243 -11.33 1.53 9.49
C TYR A 243 -9.92 1.61 10.07
N GLU A 244 -9.69 2.48 11.05
CA GLU A 244 -8.47 2.47 11.86
C GLU A 244 -8.23 1.09 12.49
N LYS A 245 -9.28 0.50 13.08
CA LYS A 245 -9.17 -0.84 13.65
C LYS A 245 -8.90 -1.91 12.58
N VAL A 246 -9.53 -1.80 11.41
CA VAL A 246 -9.26 -2.73 10.30
C VAL A 246 -7.81 -2.64 9.84
N LEU A 247 -7.26 -1.42 9.79
CA LEU A 247 -5.85 -1.21 9.46
C LEU A 247 -4.93 -1.72 10.58
N ASP A 248 -5.23 -1.47 11.85
CA ASP A 248 -4.45 -1.99 12.98
C ASP A 248 -4.42 -3.52 12.99
N ASP A 249 -5.58 -4.18 12.81
CA ASP A 249 -5.68 -5.63 12.66
C ASP A 249 -4.76 -6.13 11.52
N ARG A 250 -4.75 -5.40 10.39
CA ARG A 250 -3.90 -5.73 9.24
C ARG A 250 -2.41 -5.55 9.54
N LEU A 251 -2.02 -4.46 10.17
CA LEU A 251 -0.62 -4.19 10.53
C LEU A 251 -0.04 -5.27 11.45
N ARG A 252 -0.88 -5.88 12.30
CA ARG A 252 -0.51 -6.96 13.24
C ARG A 252 -0.66 -8.36 12.64
N GLU A 253 -1.13 -8.51 11.42
CA GLU A 253 -1.27 -9.81 10.78
C GLU A 253 0.10 -10.47 10.57
N VAL A 254 0.25 -11.72 11.04
CA VAL A 254 1.45 -12.52 10.80
C VAL A 254 1.42 -13.03 9.36
N VAL A 255 2.32 -12.53 8.53
CA VAL A 255 2.38 -12.87 7.09
C VAL A 255 3.40 -13.96 6.78
N SER A 256 4.43 -14.09 7.61
CA SER A 256 5.46 -15.13 7.48
C SER A 256 6.24 -15.31 8.78
N TYR A 257 7.20 -16.22 8.77
CA TYR A 257 8.07 -16.49 9.90
C TYR A 257 9.51 -16.54 9.44
N LYS A 258 10.41 -15.95 10.23
CA LYS A 258 11.85 -16.04 10.05
C LYS A 258 12.42 -17.03 11.04
N GLU A 259 13.11 -18.04 10.55
CA GLU A 259 13.85 -18.95 11.41
C GLU A 259 15.29 -18.45 11.58
N THR A 260 15.72 -18.28 12.82
CA THR A 260 17.07 -17.83 13.16
C THR A 260 17.70 -18.83 14.12
N LEU A 261 18.90 -19.30 13.80
CA LEU A 261 19.66 -20.18 14.69
C LEU A 261 20.35 -19.33 15.76
N LYS A 262 19.89 -19.40 17.01
CA LYS A 262 20.54 -18.75 18.16
C LYS A 262 20.97 -19.80 19.17
N LYS A 263 22.26 -19.81 19.54
CA LYS A 263 22.82 -20.72 20.59
C LYS A 263 22.38 -22.19 20.39
N ASP A 264 22.49 -22.69 19.15
CA ASP A 264 22.12 -24.07 18.75
C ASP A 264 20.61 -24.42 18.87
N LYS A 265 19.75 -23.38 18.98
CA LYS A 265 18.30 -23.54 18.91
C LYS A 265 17.73 -22.70 17.77
N PHE A 266 16.76 -23.29 17.05
CA PHE A 266 15.98 -22.54 16.08
C PHE A 266 14.95 -21.70 16.85
N GLU A 267 15.05 -20.39 16.76
CA GLU A 267 14.02 -19.45 17.19
C GLU A 267 13.20 -19.03 15.98
N ARG A 268 11.88 -19.02 16.13
CA ARG A 268 10.94 -18.63 15.10
C ARG A 268 10.41 -17.26 15.45
N GLU A 269 10.72 -16.27 14.63
CA GLU A 269 10.27 -14.89 14.77
C GLU A 269 9.11 -14.64 13.81
N GLU A 270 8.04 -14.03 14.31
CA GLU A 270 6.90 -13.61 13.50
C GLU A 270 7.24 -12.37 12.67
N ILE A 271 6.96 -12.42 11.39
CA ILE A 271 7.01 -11.27 10.49
C ILE A 271 5.58 -10.79 10.31
N TRP A 272 5.30 -9.60 10.81
CA TRP A 272 4.00 -8.98 10.68
C TRP A 272 3.90 -8.21 9.36
N TYR A 273 2.67 -7.89 8.93
CA TYR A 273 2.47 -7.11 7.71
C TYR A 273 3.22 -5.77 7.76
N VAL A 274 3.21 -5.06 8.91
CA VAL A 274 3.95 -3.81 9.09
C VAL A 274 5.44 -3.96 8.78
N ASP A 275 6.04 -5.10 9.07
CA ASP A 275 7.46 -5.38 8.80
C ASP A 275 7.77 -5.53 7.31
N THR A 276 6.74 -5.67 6.46
CA THR A 276 6.88 -5.82 5.01
C THR A 276 6.69 -4.52 4.23
N ILE A 277 6.12 -3.47 4.85
CA ILE A 277 5.86 -2.19 4.17
C ILE A 277 7.19 -1.57 3.72
N PRO A 278 7.41 -1.34 2.41
CA PRO A 278 8.67 -0.81 1.90
C PRO A 278 8.76 0.72 1.99
N SER A 279 7.62 1.41 2.12
CA SER A 279 7.50 2.86 2.07
C SER A 279 7.89 3.52 3.38
N LYS A 280 8.91 4.39 3.35
CA LYS A 280 9.28 5.25 4.49
C LYS A 280 8.19 6.26 4.80
N LEU A 281 7.55 6.82 3.77
CA LEU A 281 6.45 7.78 3.91
C LEU A 281 5.26 7.17 4.66
N VAL A 282 4.85 5.95 4.26
CA VAL A 282 3.74 5.26 4.93
C VAL A 282 4.07 4.99 6.39
N ILE A 283 5.28 4.51 6.69
CA ILE A 283 5.72 4.27 8.07
C ILE A 283 5.74 5.57 8.88
N GLU A 284 6.29 6.67 8.32
CA GLU A 284 6.28 7.98 8.97
C GLU A 284 4.85 8.44 9.28
N GLN A 285 3.94 8.40 8.29
CA GLN A 285 2.57 8.82 8.50
C GLN A 285 1.81 7.93 9.50
N LEU A 286 2.09 6.62 9.54
CA LEU A 286 1.53 5.72 10.55
C LEU A 286 2.02 6.06 11.97
N ILE A 287 3.29 6.43 12.14
CA ILE A 287 3.87 6.83 13.44
C ILE A 287 3.20 8.13 13.93
N PHE A 288 3.02 9.11 13.05
CA PHE A 288 2.50 10.43 13.44
C PHE A 288 0.99 10.58 13.27
N TYR A 289 0.28 9.50 12.94
CA TYR A 289 -1.15 9.55 12.64
C TYR A 289 -1.97 10.18 13.77
N SER A 290 -2.80 11.14 13.39
CA SER A 290 -3.86 11.70 14.22
C SER A 290 -5.09 12.02 13.36
N ARG A 291 -6.29 11.95 13.95
CA ARG A 291 -7.55 12.24 13.22
C ARG A 291 -7.70 13.69 12.77
N SER A 292 -6.93 14.60 13.35
CA SER A 292 -6.97 16.03 13.02
C SER A 292 -5.98 16.45 11.94
N GLY A 293 -5.09 15.55 11.53
CA GLY A 293 -4.06 15.80 10.53
C GLY A 293 -4.48 15.37 9.11
N ASN A 294 -3.63 15.68 8.15
CA ASN A 294 -3.73 15.21 6.78
C ASN A 294 -2.77 14.03 6.59
N PHE A 295 -3.30 12.82 6.47
CA PHE A 295 -2.55 11.56 6.41
C PHE A 295 -3.02 10.72 5.22
N ASP A 296 -2.83 11.23 4.00
CA ASP A 296 -3.31 10.63 2.76
C ASP A 296 -2.76 9.21 2.55
N ALA A 297 -1.51 8.94 2.99
CA ALA A 297 -0.95 7.60 2.90
C ALA A 297 -1.62 6.63 3.89
N VAL A 298 -2.01 7.08 5.09
CA VAL A 298 -2.77 6.23 6.03
C VAL A 298 -4.18 5.97 5.52
N SER A 299 -4.86 6.99 4.96
CA SER A 299 -6.18 6.82 4.32
C SER A 299 -6.15 5.76 3.23
N SER A 300 -5.16 5.82 2.34
CA SER A 300 -5.01 4.83 1.28
C SER A 300 -4.64 3.42 1.80
N GLN A 301 -3.92 3.31 2.93
CA GLN A 301 -3.67 2.02 3.61
C GLN A 301 -4.94 1.46 4.25
N MET A 302 -5.81 2.32 4.81
CA MET A 302 -7.14 1.89 5.30
C MET A 302 -7.99 1.29 4.19
N LEU A 303 -7.94 1.86 2.97
CA LEU A 303 -8.60 1.28 1.79
C LEU A 303 -8.10 -0.13 1.47
N GLY A 304 -6.78 -0.32 1.46
CA GLY A 304 -6.18 -1.63 1.21
C GLY A 304 -6.55 -2.65 2.27
N ALA A 305 -6.48 -2.28 3.55
CA ALA A 305 -6.87 -3.15 4.66
C ALA A 305 -8.36 -3.52 4.59
N ALA A 306 -9.23 -2.55 4.28
CA ALA A 306 -10.67 -2.75 4.11
C ALA A 306 -10.99 -3.66 2.92
N PHE A 307 -10.30 -3.44 1.78
CA PHE A 307 -10.43 -4.27 0.59
C PHE A 307 -10.08 -5.73 0.89
N ASN A 308 -8.94 -5.98 1.51
CA ASN A 308 -8.50 -7.32 1.86
C ASN A 308 -9.48 -8.02 2.82
N LYS A 309 -9.94 -7.30 3.85
CA LYS A 309 -10.92 -7.84 4.82
C LYS A 309 -12.28 -8.13 4.17
N GLY A 310 -12.75 -7.27 3.27
CA GLY A 310 -14.02 -7.44 2.56
C GLY A 310 -13.99 -8.55 1.51
N THR A 311 -12.83 -8.82 0.91
CA THR A 311 -12.67 -9.86 -0.11
C THR A 311 -12.09 -11.19 0.43
N ALA A 312 -11.72 -11.26 1.70
CA ALA A 312 -11.11 -12.45 2.32
C ALA A 312 -11.93 -13.72 2.16
N LYS A 313 -13.26 -13.64 2.32
CA LYS A 313 -14.18 -14.79 2.17
C LYS A 313 -14.16 -15.38 0.76
N ILE A 314 -13.96 -14.55 -0.25
CA ILE A 314 -13.88 -14.99 -1.64
C ILE A 314 -12.59 -15.80 -1.83
N SER A 315 -11.47 -15.37 -1.25
CA SER A 315 -10.19 -16.05 -1.36
C SER A 315 -10.13 -17.37 -0.57
N GLU A 316 -10.84 -17.49 0.56
CA GLU A 316 -10.90 -18.72 1.36
C GLU A 316 -11.70 -19.82 0.65
N GLN A 317 -12.82 -19.49 0.02
CA GLN A 317 -13.61 -20.45 -0.76
C GLN A 317 -12.82 -21.09 -1.90
N TYR A 318 -11.82 -20.38 -2.46
CA TYR A 318 -10.95 -20.89 -3.52
C TYR A 318 -9.71 -21.64 -3.00
N ARG A 319 -9.35 -21.51 -1.71
CA ARG A 319 -8.18 -22.18 -1.13
C ARG A 319 -8.43 -23.60 -0.65
N ASP A 320 -9.68 -24.00 -0.41
CA ASP A 320 -9.99 -25.19 0.38
C ASP A 320 -10.16 -26.48 -0.43
N SER A 321 -10.07 -26.47 -1.75
CA SER A 321 -10.08 -27.73 -2.48
C SER A 321 -8.65 -28.22 -2.74
N GLU A 322 -8.31 -29.37 -2.19
CA GLU A 322 -7.04 -30.06 -2.44
C GLU A 322 -6.86 -30.40 -3.92
N GLN A 323 -7.97 -30.53 -4.63
CA GLN A 323 -8.05 -30.76 -6.08
C GLN A 323 -7.61 -29.50 -6.86
N ASP A 324 -7.90 -28.29 -6.34
CA ASP A 324 -7.48 -27.03 -6.95
C ASP A 324 -5.97 -26.82 -6.78
N ARG A 325 -5.38 -27.23 -5.64
CA ARG A 325 -3.93 -27.17 -5.42
C ARG A 325 -3.17 -28.06 -6.41
N GLN A 326 -3.66 -29.27 -6.68
CA GLN A 326 -3.05 -30.17 -7.66
C GLN A 326 -3.19 -29.63 -9.08
N THR A 327 -4.32 -29.02 -9.41
CA THR A 327 -4.56 -28.37 -10.71
C THR A 327 -3.66 -27.16 -10.90
N ILE A 328 -3.52 -26.29 -9.88
CA ILE A 328 -2.62 -25.14 -9.88
C ILE A 328 -1.16 -25.60 -10.05
N HIS A 329 -0.75 -26.64 -9.34
CA HIS A 329 0.61 -27.18 -9.47
C HIS A 329 0.89 -27.71 -10.89
N ALA A 330 -0.05 -28.44 -11.49
CA ALA A 330 0.06 -28.94 -12.85
C ALA A 330 0.12 -27.82 -13.90
N ILE A 331 -0.67 -26.74 -13.72
CA ILE A 331 -0.69 -25.57 -14.57
C ILE A 331 0.66 -24.80 -14.45
N ASN A 332 1.18 -24.63 -13.25
CA ASN A 332 2.47 -23.97 -13.03
C ASN A 332 3.62 -24.74 -13.68
N GLN A 333 3.58 -26.06 -13.64
CA GLN A 333 4.56 -26.90 -14.36
C GLN A 333 4.45 -26.76 -15.89
N LEU A 334 3.24 -26.63 -16.44
CA LEU A 334 3.01 -26.40 -17.87
C LEU A 334 3.50 -25.01 -18.32
N ILE A 335 3.26 -23.96 -17.52
CA ILE A 335 3.73 -22.60 -17.78
C ILE A 335 5.26 -22.59 -17.76
N ALA A 336 5.90 -23.14 -16.74
CA ALA A 336 7.35 -23.21 -16.61
C ALA A 336 8.01 -23.93 -17.79
N ARG A 337 7.42 -25.04 -18.27
CA ARG A 337 7.89 -25.76 -19.45
C ARG A 337 7.78 -24.94 -20.73
N ASN A 338 6.68 -24.20 -20.92
CA ASN A 338 6.46 -23.39 -22.12
C ASN A 338 7.36 -22.15 -22.14
N THR A 339 7.62 -21.52 -20.99
CA THR A 339 8.53 -20.38 -20.87
C THR A 339 9.97 -20.79 -21.19
N THR A 340 10.39 -21.96 -20.70
CA THR A 340 11.75 -22.49 -21.01
C THR A 340 11.92 -22.84 -22.48
N THR A 341 10.83 -23.20 -23.17
CA THR A 341 10.87 -23.53 -24.61
C THR A 341 10.91 -22.27 -25.50
N MET A 342 10.29 -21.15 -25.04
CA MET A 342 10.35 -19.88 -25.77
C MET A 342 11.69 -19.14 -25.61
N LEU A 343 12.42 -19.37 -24.52
CA LEU A 343 13.75 -18.79 -24.31
C LEU A 343 14.87 -19.55 -25.05
N ARG A 344 14.56 -20.71 -25.64
CA ARG A 344 15.50 -21.52 -26.45
C ARG A 344 15.31 -21.39 -27.97
N ARG A 345 14.41 -20.52 -28.41
CA ARG A 345 14.23 -20.12 -29.79
C ARG A 345 14.61 -18.65 -29.96
#